data_e2adf5301f98526e4e7f056936ba30d7
#
_entry.id   e2adf5301f98526e4e7f056936ba30d7
#
_cell.length_a   1.000
_cell.length_b   1.000
_cell.length_c   1.000
_cell.angle_alpha   90.00
_cell.angle_beta   90.00
_cell.angle_gamma   90.00
#
_symmetry.space_group_name_H-M   'P 1'
#
loop_
_entity.id
_entity.type
_entity.pdbx_description
1 polymer ?
#
loop_
_entity_poly.entity_id
_entity_poly.type
_entity_poly.pdbx_seq_one_letter_code
_entity_poly.pdbx_strand_id
1 'polypeptide(L)'
;MNIMVVGVGGQGTLLTSRIIGKTALSAGLDVKLSEVHGMAQRGGSVVTFVRFGEKIYEPVVEEGSVDVLIAFERLEALRYAHFLKKEGVLVVNDCKILPMTVVTGQKEYPENIIENLKANHTVLAVDGGKIAKELGNPKVLNSVVLGLASKVIGFTEEEWLSEIRRTVPQKTIEINSLAFTAGRNA
;
A
#
# COMPACT_ATOMS: atom_id res chain seq x y z
N MET A 1 -2.52 12.98 -8.82
CA MET A 1 -2.41 12.32 -7.49
C MET A 1 -1.06 11.62 -7.40
N ASN A 2 -0.37 11.75 -6.27
CA ASN A 2 0.91 11.13 -5.99
C ASN A 2 0.72 10.08 -4.89
N ILE A 3 0.94 8.82 -5.21
CA ILE A 3 0.79 7.70 -4.28
C ILE A 3 2.16 7.05 -4.10
N MET A 4 2.49 6.70 -2.87
CA MET A 4 3.66 5.93 -2.53
C MET A 4 3.22 4.64 -1.84
N VAL A 5 3.69 3.49 -2.33
CA VAL A 5 3.40 2.18 -1.75
C VAL A 5 4.69 1.61 -1.21
N VAL A 6 4.73 1.35 0.09
CA VAL A 6 5.92 0.88 0.78
C VAL A 6 5.65 -0.41 1.54
N GLY A 7 6.66 -1.22 1.69
CA GLY A 7 6.54 -2.47 2.43
C GLY A 7 7.82 -3.28 2.43
N VAL A 8 7.73 -4.49 2.95
CA VAL A 8 8.79 -5.48 2.93
C VAL A 8 8.59 -6.41 1.74
N GLY A 9 9.66 -6.74 1.04
CA GLY A 9 9.61 -7.59 -0.15
C GLY A 9 8.87 -8.91 0.09
N GLY A 10 7.88 -9.19 -0.76
CA GLY A 10 6.98 -10.34 -0.67
C GLY A 10 5.56 -10.02 -0.17
N GLN A 11 5.27 -8.78 0.26
CA GLN A 11 3.94 -8.38 0.76
C GLN A 11 2.93 -8.01 -0.36
N GLY A 12 3.33 -7.99 -1.63
CA GLY A 12 2.44 -7.70 -2.75
C GLY A 12 2.29 -6.21 -3.08
N THR A 13 3.24 -5.38 -2.68
CA THR A 13 3.30 -3.95 -2.99
C THR A 13 3.21 -3.68 -4.49
N LEU A 14 3.95 -4.42 -5.30
CA LEU A 14 3.94 -4.29 -6.77
C LEU A 14 2.57 -4.62 -7.38
N LEU A 15 1.87 -5.65 -6.89
CA LEU A 15 0.54 -5.98 -7.39
C LEU A 15 -0.46 -4.86 -7.05
N THR A 16 -0.42 -4.35 -5.83
CA THR A 16 -1.23 -3.20 -5.40
C THR A 16 -0.99 -1.99 -6.29
N SER A 17 0.28 -1.61 -6.51
CA SER A 17 0.66 -0.48 -7.36
C SER A 17 0.20 -0.65 -8.81
N ARG A 18 0.29 -1.86 -9.35
CA ARG A 18 -0.22 -2.18 -10.71
C ARG A 18 -1.73 -2.03 -10.81
N ILE A 19 -2.49 -2.48 -9.81
CA ILE A 19 -3.95 -2.33 -9.80
C ILE A 19 -4.31 -0.85 -9.74
N ILE A 20 -3.67 -0.06 -8.86
CA ILE A 20 -3.88 1.39 -8.78
C ILE A 20 -3.61 2.05 -10.13
N GLY A 21 -2.45 1.79 -10.73
CA GLY A 21 -2.07 2.37 -12.01
C GLY A 21 -3.03 2.00 -13.14
N LYS A 22 -3.47 0.74 -13.20
CA LYS A 22 -4.43 0.27 -14.22
C LYS A 22 -5.82 0.88 -14.02
N THR A 23 -6.29 1.03 -12.78
CA THR A 23 -7.56 1.71 -12.49
C THR A 23 -7.51 3.15 -13.00
N ALA A 24 -6.42 3.87 -12.73
CA ALA A 24 -6.24 5.23 -13.24
C ALA A 24 -6.15 5.29 -14.77
N LEU A 25 -5.46 4.35 -15.42
CA LEU A 25 -5.41 4.24 -16.90
C LEU A 25 -6.77 3.97 -17.49
N SER A 26 -7.57 3.07 -16.90
CA SER A 26 -8.93 2.76 -17.35
C SER A 26 -9.88 3.96 -17.19
N ALA A 27 -9.59 4.86 -16.26
CA ALA A 27 -10.28 6.14 -16.10
C ALA A 27 -9.78 7.25 -17.07
N GLY A 28 -8.87 6.93 -18.00
CA GLY A 28 -8.37 7.86 -19.01
C GLY A 28 -7.25 8.78 -18.55
N LEU A 29 -6.61 8.50 -17.40
CA LEU A 29 -5.55 9.32 -16.86
C LEU A 29 -4.16 8.86 -17.35
N ASP A 30 -3.21 9.81 -17.46
CA ASP A 30 -1.79 9.49 -17.65
C ASP A 30 -1.22 8.93 -16.35
N VAL A 31 -0.44 7.84 -16.44
CA VAL A 31 0.12 7.14 -15.28
C VAL A 31 1.61 6.92 -15.45
N LYS A 32 2.36 7.18 -14.39
CA LYS A 32 3.74 6.76 -14.27
C LYS A 32 3.90 5.90 -13.01
N LEU A 33 4.65 4.81 -13.16
CA LEU A 33 4.95 3.89 -12.08
C LEU A 33 6.47 3.64 -12.06
N SER A 34 7.07 3.73 -10.88
CA SER A 34 8.48 3.41 -10.65
C SER A 34 8.63 2.61 -9.37
N GLU A 35 9.39 1.52 -9.42
CA GLU A 35 9.71 0.69 -8.26
C GLU A 35 11.20 0.80 -7.93
N VAL A 36 11.49 0.98 -6.66
CA VAL A 36 12.84 0.97 -6.09
C VAL A 36 12.92 -0.13 -5.04
N HIS A 37 13.82 -1.05 -5.25
CA HIS A 37 14.10 -2.12 -4.28
C HIS A 37 15.62 -2.34 -4.15
N GLY A 38 16.05 -2.83 -2.99
CA GLY A 38 17.42 -3.26 -2.78
C GLY A 38 17.73 -4.61 -3.44
N MET A 39 18.98 -5.06 -3.34
CA MET A 39 19.42 -6.39 -3.83
C MET A 39 18.64 -7.55 -3.18
N ALA A 40 18.22 -7.39 -1.92
CA ALA A 40 17.38 -8.36 -1.24
C ALA A 40 15.90 -8.20 -1.63
N GLN A 41 15.45 -8.96 -2.63
CA GLN A 41 14.04 -8.94 -3.08
C GLN A 41 13.06 -9.54 -2.07
N ARG A 42 13.53 -10.19 -1.01
CA ARG A 42 12.71 -10.70 0.11
C ARG A 42 13.27 -10.17 1.42
N GLY A 43 12.39 -9.63 2.25
CA GLY A 43 12.77 -9.07 3.55
C GLY A 43 13.42 -7.68 3.51
N GLY A 44 13.75 -7.15 2.32
CA GLY A 44 14.23 -5.78 2.13
C GLY A 44 13.07 -4.78 1.95
N SER A 45 13.33 -3.51 2.25
CA SER A 45 12.37 -2.41 1.98
C SER A 45 12.13 -2.26 0.47
N VAL A 46 10.86 -2.10 0.09
CA VAL A 46 10.42 -1.87 -1.30
C VAL A 46 9.59 -0.60 -1.32
N VAL A 47 9.88 0.25 -2.28
CA VAL A 47 9.17 1.51 -2.51
C VAL A 47 8.66 1.54 -3.94
N THR A 48 7.37 1.80 -4.12
CA THR A 48 6.79 2.01 -5.44
C THR A 48 6.07 3.34 -5.47
N PHE A 49 6.41 4.16 -6.45
CA PHE A 49 5.70 5.40 -6.75
C PHE A 49 4.65 5.13 -7.82
N VAL A 50 3.43 5.61 -7.61
CA VAL A 50 2.34 5.61 -8.59
C VAL A 50 1.81 7.02 -8.70
N ARG A 51 2.00 7.65 -9.86
CA ARG A 51 1.51 9.01 -10.13
C ARG A 51 0.52 8.98 -11.26
N PHE A 52 -0.59 9.67 -11.10
CA PHE A 52 -1.59 9.79 -12.16
C PHE A 52 -2.31 11.13 -12.16
N GLY A 53 -2.75 11.56 -13.33
CA GLY A 53 -3.42 12.82 -13.57
C GLY A 53 -3.63 13.06 -15.06
N GLU A 54 -3.97 14.28 -15.46
CA GLU A 54 -4.14 14.62 -16.88
C GLU A 54 -2.85 14.40 -17.68
N LYS A 55 -1.71 14.77 -17.11
CA LYS A 55 -0.38 14.53 -17.67
C LYS A 55 0.68 14.45 -16.57
N ILE A 56 1.54 13.44 -16.63
CA ILE A 56 2.60 13.19 -15.67
C ILE A 56 3.93 13.07 -16.40
N TYR A 57 4.90 13.90 -16.03
CA TYR A 57 6.21 13.94 -16.69
C TYR A 57 7.25 13.04 -16.01
N GLU A 58 7.16 12.86 -14.68
CA GLU A 58 8.13 12.13 -13.87
C GLU A 58 7.44 11.06 -13.02
N PRO A 59 8.06 9.88 -12.84
CA PRO A 59 7.49 8.82 -11.99
C PRO A 59 7.78 9.01 -10.50
N VAL A 60 8.87 9.70 -10.13
CA VAL A 60 9.30 9.88 -8.74
C VAL A 60 8.63 11.10 -8.12
N VAL A 61 8.39 11.06 -6.82
CA VAL A 61 7.79 12.15 -6.05
C VAL A 61 8.83 12.76 -5.09
N GLU A 62 8.70 14.05 -4.83
CA GLU A 62 9.48 14.77 -3.83
C GLU A 62 8.95 14.51 -2.42
N GLU A 63 9.81 14.70 -1.42
CA GLU A 63 9.42 14.67 -0.01
C GLU A 63 8.32 15.73 0.24
N GLY A 64 7.36 15.38 1.10
CA GLY A 64 6.23 16.26 1.43
C GLY A 64 5.19 16.45 0.31
N SER A 65 5.23 15.66 -0.78
CA SER A 65 4.33 15.79 -1.93
C SER A 65 3.39 14.61 -2.15
N VAL A 66 3.46 13.57 -1.33
CA VAL A 66 2.63 12.36 -1.44
C VAL A 66 1.23 12.63 -0.90
N ASP A 67 0.21 12.35 -1.72
CA ASP A 67 -1.21 12.44 -1.32
C ASP A 67 -1.63 11.27 -0.44
N VAL A 68 -1.22 10.04 -0.82
CA VAL A 68 -1.53 8.81 -0.10
C VAL A 68 -0.29 7.94 0.03
N LEU A 69 0.12 7.65 1.26
CA LEU A 69 1.15 6.67 1.57
C LEU A 69 0.49 5.37 2.01
N ILE A 70 0.71 4.28 1.26
CA ILE A 70 0.19 2.94 1.58
C ILE A 70 1.34 2.11 2.11
N ALA A 71 1.33 1.79 3.39
CA ALA A 71 2.37 1.03 4.06
C ALA A 71 1.88 -0.37 4.47
N PHE A 72 2.58 -1.38 4.01
CA PHE A 72 2.27 -2.78 4.30
C PHE A 72 2.85 -3.26 5.64
N GLU A 73 3.62 -2.41 6.32
CA GLU A 73 4.26 -2.70 7.60
C GLU A 73 4.49 -1.41 8.39
N ARG A 74 4.41 -1.48 9.74
CA ARG A 74 4.48 -0.31 10.64
C ARG A 74 5.78 0.48 10.50
N LEU A 75 6.94 -0.21 10.50
CA LEU A 75 8.24 0.45 10.42
C LEU A 75 8.46 1.12 9.06
N GLU A 76 7.95 0.53 8.00
CA GLU A 76 7.98 1.14 6.67
C GLU A 76 7.07 2.39 6.62
N ALA A 77 5.91 2.37 7.30
CA ALA A 77 5.08 3.56 7.48
C ALA A 77 5.85 4.71 8.17
N LEU A 78 6.52 4.41 9.27
CA LEU A 78 7.34 5.38 10.00
C LEU A 78 8.50 5.90 9.16
N ARG A 79 9.18 5.01 8.43
CA ARG A 79 10.35 5.32 7.59
C ARG A 79 10.03 6.34 6.50
N TYR A 80 8.84 6.26 5.92
CA TYR A 80 8.46 7.04 4.74
C TYR A 80 7.38 8.10 5.01
N ALA A 81 6.95 8.28 6.27
CA ALA A 81 5.93 9.27 6.64
C ALA A 81 6.30 10.72 6.22
N HIS A 82 7.59 11.05 6.18
CA HIS A 82 8.08 12.37 5.76
C HIS A 82 7.81 12.71 4.28
N PHE A 83 7.44 11.72 3.46
CA PHE A 83 6.99 11.97 2.09
C PHE A 83 5.55 12.48 2.01
N LEU A 84 4.72 12.27 3.05
CA LEU A 84 3.35 12.75 3.05
C LEU A 84 3.29 14.28 3.07
N LYS A 85 2.43 14.83 2.24
CA LYS A 85 2.02 16.23 2.38
C LYS A 85 1.20 16.43 3.66
N LYS A 86 1.04 17.68 4.09
CA LYS A 86 0.35 18.03 5.34
C LYS A 86 -1.07 17.45 5.44
N GLU A 87 -1.82 17.45 4.35
CA GLU A 87 -3.18 16.90 4.25
C GLU A 87 -3.21 15.48 3.68
N GLY A 88 -2.05 14.84 3.55
CA GLY A 88 -1.93 13.49 3.02
C GLY A 88 -2.46 12.44 3.98
N VAL A 89 -2.87 11.30 3.44
CA VAL A 89 -3.41 10.17 4.21
C VAL A 89 -2.43 9.01 4.22
N LEU A 90 -2.17 8.49 5.42
CA LEU A 90 -1.39 7.28 5.64
C LEU A 90 -2.32 6.08 5.82
N VAL A 91 -2.22 5.12 4.92
CA VAL A 91 -2.93 3.83 5.01
C VAL A 91 -1.93 2.78 5.47
N VAL A 92 -2.17 2.13 6.61
CA VAL A 92 -1.21 1.20 7.23
C VAL A 92 -1.81 -0.17 7.45
N ASN A 93 -1.13 -1.20 6.96
CA ASN A 93 -1.34 -2.55 7.46
C ASN A 93 -0.65 -2.69 8.82
N ASP A 94 -1.45 -2.93 9.86
CA ASP A 94 -0.98 -3.01 11.25
C ASP A 94 -0.28 -4.35 11.51
N CYS A 95 0.90 -4.52 10.93
CA CYS A 95 1.75 -5.69 11.18
C CYS A 95 3.19 -5.28 11.52
N LYS A 96 3.92 -6.19 12.15
CA LYS A 96 5.31 -6.03 12.57
C LYS A 96 6.16 -7.09 11.92
N ILE A 97 7.15 -6.67 11.13
CA ILE A 97 8.18 -7.54 10.57
C ILE A 97 9.53 -7.03 11.08
N LEU A 98 10.25 -7.89 11.82
CA LEU A 98 11.53 -7.49 12.40
C LEU A 98 12.63 -7.43 11.33
N PRO A 99 13.28 -6.26 11.13
CA PRO A 99 14.47 -6.18 10.29
C PRO A 99 15.62 -6.99 10.86
N MET A 100 16.57 -7.39 10.01
CA MET A 100 17.75 -8.18 10.45
C MET A 100 18.52 -7.48 11.57
N THR A 101 18.65 -6.17 11.57
CA THR A 101 19.33 -5.41 12.61
C THR A 101 18.66 -5.53 13.99
N VAL A 102 17.34 -5.75 14.00
CA VAL A 102 16.59 -6.01 15.23
C VAL A 102 16.70 -7.48 15.63
N VAL A 103 16.60 -8.40 14.67
CA VAL A 103 16.74 -9.85 14.90
C VAL A 103 18.11 -10.17 15.49
N THR A 104 19.17 -9.50 15.02
CA THR A 104 20.55 -9.66 15.51
C THR A 104 20.86 -8.87 16.79
N GLY A 105 19.89 -8.16 17.36
CA GLY A 105 20.07 -7.37 18.59
C GLY A 105 20.90 -6.07 18.43
N GLN A 106 21.16 -5.66 17.20
CA GLN A 106 21.91 -4.40 16.94
C GLN A 106 21.07 -3.14 17.15
N LYS A 107 19.75 -3.26 16.99
CA LYS A 107 18.78 -2.17 17.19
C LYS A 107 17.51 -2.71 17.83
N GLU A 108 16.78 -1.83 18.49
CA GLU A 108 15.44 -2.11 18.97
C GLU A 108 14.38 -1.74 17.92
N TYR A 109 13.27 -2.46 17.93
CA TYR A 109 12.12 -2.09 17.11
C TYR A 109 11.35 -0.99 17.81
N PRO A 110 11.04 0.14 17.13
CA PRO A 110 10.34 1.26 17.76
C PRO A 110 8.96 0.83 18.27
N GLU A 111 8.58 1.35 19.43
CA GLU A 111 7.26 1.14 20.03
C GLU A 111 6.28 2.24 19.62
N ASN A 112 4.98 1.97 19.78
CA ASN A 112 3.88 2.95 19.61
C ASN A 112 3.92 3.67 18.24
N ILE A 113 4.35 2.98 17.18
CA ILE A 113 4.51 3.58 15.84
C ILE A 113 3.18 4.17 15.34
N ILE A 114 2.09 3.40 15.42
CA ILE A 114 0.77 3.84 14.90
C ILE A 114 0.27 5.05 15.67
N GLU A 115 0.41 5.06 17.01
CA GLU A 115 0.01 6.15 17.89
C GLU A 115 0.80 7.43 17.55
N ASN A 116 2.11 7.30 17.41
CA ASN A 116 2.99 8.41 17.05
C ASN A 116 2.67 8.98 15.65
N LEU A 117 2.34 8.11 14.68
CA LEU A 117 1.92 8.55 13.36
C LEU A 117 0.56 9.27 13.39
N LYS A 118 -0.40 8.77 14.18
CA LYS A 118 -1.72 9.41 14.36
C LYS A 118 -1.64 10.80 15.02
N ALA A 119 -0.60 11.07 15.79
CA ALA A 119 -0.40 12.40 16.39
C ALA A 119 -0.11 13.48 15.34
N ASN A 120 0.45 13.11 14.18
CA ASN A 120 0.93 14.05 13.18
C ASN A 120 0.27 13.90 11.80
N HIS A 121 -0.45 12.80 11.54
CA HIS A 121 -1.02 12.48 10.23
C HIS A 121 -2.42 11.90 10.34
N THR A 122 -3.20 12.03 9.29
CA THR A 122 -4.44 11.26 9.12
C THR A 122 -4.07 9.82 8.79
N VAL A 123 -4.38 8.87 9.71
CA VAL A 123 -3.99 7.46 9.59
C VAL A 123 -5.21 6.57 9.54
N LEU A 124 -5.30 5.76 8.49
CA LEU A 124 -6.21 4.62 8.38
C LEU A 124 -5.40 3.34 8.61
N ALA A 125 -5.71 2.58 9.63
CA ALA A 125 -4.97 1.37 9.99
C ALA A 125 -5.89 0.14 9.99
N VAL A 126 -5.39 -1.00 9.49
CA VAL A 126 -6.11 -2.27 9.46
C VAL A 126 -5.16 -3.44 9.74
N ASP A 127 -5.60 -4.42 10.51
CA ASP A 127 -4.94 -5.74 10.54
C ASP A 127 -5.39 -6.57 9.34
N GLY A 128 -4.78 -6.29 8.19
CA GLY A 128 -5.07 -7.00 6.95
C GLY A 128 -4.71 -8.48 7.00
N GLY A 129 -3.73 -8.85 7.84
CA GLY A 129 -3.35 -10.24 8.07
C GLY A 129 -4.44 -11.05 8.76
N LYS A 130 -5.11 -10.47 9.74
CA LYS A 130 -6.27 -11.06 10.41
C LYS A 130 -7.43 -11.26 9.43
N ILE A 131 -7.82 -10.20 8.71
CA ILE A 131 -8.91 -10.27 7.73
C ILE A 131 -8.61 -11.32 6.64
N ALA A 132 -7.40 -11.33 6.08
CA ALA A 132 -7.03 -12.30 5.05
C ALA A 132 -7.06 -13.76 5.55
N LYS A 133 -6.69 -13.99 6.82
CA LYS A 133 -6.82 -15.33 7.47
C LYS A 133 -8.28 -15.74 7.67
N GLU A 134 -9.13 -14.83 8.12
CA GLU A 134 -10.58 -15.08 8.30
C GLU A 134 -11.26 -15.41 6.97
N LEU A 135 -10.80 -14.84 5.87
CA LEU A 135 -11.22 -15.18 4.50
C LEU A 135 -10.61 -16.51 3.98
N GLY A 136 -9.77 -17.18 4.78
CA GLY A 136 -9.15 -18.46 4.43
C GLY A 136 -7.93 -18.39 3.51
N ASN A 137 -7.43 -17.20 3.17
CA ASN A 137 -6.25 -17.06 2.31
C ASN A 137 -5.34 -15.88 2.72
N PRO A 138 -4.28 -16.13 3.49
CA PRO A 138 -3.35 -15.06 3.90
C PRO A 138 -2.67 -14.29 2.75
N LYS A 139 -2.67 -14.85 1.53
CA LYS A 139 -2.04 -14.23 0.36
C LYS A 139 -2.83 -13.05 -0.22
N VAL A 140 -4.08 -12.83 0.21
CA VAL A 140 -4.91 -11.71 -0.26
C VAL A 140 -4.82 -10.46 0.62
N LEU A 141 -3.88 -10.44 1.56
CA LEU A 141 -3.62 -9.28 2.43
C LEU A 141 -3.46 -7.97 1.63
N ASN A 142 -2.78 -8.03 0.49
CA ASN A 142 -2.60 -6.86 -0.37
C ASN A 142 -3.93 -6.31 -0.91
N SER A 143 -4.91 -7.17 -1.21
CA SER A 143 -6.24 -6.75 -1.63
C SER A 143 -7.04 -6.12 -0.48
N VAL A 144 -6.86 -6.60 0.77
CA VAL A 144 -7.45 -5.95 1.95
C VAL A 144 -6.90 -4.53 2.11
N VAL A 145 -5.58 -4.37 2.06
CA VAL A 145 -4.94 -3.05 2.21
C VAL A 145 -5.33 -2.10 1.07
N LEU A 146 -5.43 -2.62 -0.16
CA LEU A 146 -5.93 -1.86 -1.31
C LEU A 146 -7.38 -1.41 -1.10
N GLY A 147 -8.23 -2.29 -0.55
CA GLY A 147 -9.61 -1.96 -0.19
C GLY A 147 -9.70 -0.77 0.75
N LEU A 148 -8.90 -0.76 1.82
CA LEU A 148 -8.83 0.38 2.74
C LEU A 148 -8.33 1.65 2.01
N ALA A 149 -7.27 1.55 1.20
CA ALA A 149 -6.71 2.67 0.46
C ALA A 149 -7.69 3.25 -0.57
N SER A 150 -8.57 2.42 -1.14
CA SER A 150 -9.57 2.85 -2.14
C SER A 150 -10.57 3.88 -1.60
N LYS A 151 -10.72 3.99 -0.25
CA LYS A 151 -11.58 5.01 0.39
C LYS A 151 -11.09 6.44 0.14
N VAL A 152 -9.81 6.61 -0.16
CA VAL A 152 -9.14 7.92 -0.29
C VAL A 152 -8.54 8.19 -1.68
N ILE A 153 -8.63 7.22 -2.60
CA ILE A 153 -8.03 7.35 -3.96
C ILE A 153 -9.05 7.81 -5.02
N GLY A 154 -10.33 7.83 -4.71
CA GLY A 154 -11.32 8.56 -5.52
C GLY A 154 -11.92 7.81 -6.72
N PHE A 155 -11.69 6.50 -6.91
CA PHE A 155 -12.41 5.67 -7.88
C PHE A 155 -13.57 4.92 -7.24
N THR A 156 -14.56 4.54 -8.04
CA THR A 156 -15.71 3.74 -7.61
C THR A 156 -15.30 2.31 -7.27
N GLU A 157 -16.09 1.64 -6.43
CA GLU A 157 -15.82 0.24 -6.08
C GLU A 157 -15.81 -0.67 -7.30
N GLU A 158 -16.71 -0.43 -8.27
CA GLU A 158 -16.78 -1.25 -9.49
C GLU A 158 -15.54 -1.06 -10.40
N GLU A 159 -14.99 0.15 -10.51
CA GLU A 159 -13.75 0.39 -11.23
C GLU A 159 -12.59 -0.40 -10.60
N TRP A 160 -12.48 -0.41 -9.28
CA TRP A 160 -11.48 -1.21 -8.57
C TRP A 160 -11.66 -2.70 -8.78
N LEU A 161 -12.88 -3.22 -8.59
CA LEU A 161 -13.18 -4.64 -8.75
C LEU A 161 -12.97 -5.11 -10.19
N SER A 162 -13.29 -4.26 -11.18
CA SER A 162 -13.02 -4.53 -12.59
C SER A 162 -11.53 -4.75 -12.86
N GLU A 163 -10.66 -3.87 -12.33
CA GLU A 163 -9.22 -4.01 -12.52
C GLU A 163 -8.59 -5.13 -11.68
N ILE A 164 -9.13 -5.44 -10.52
CA ILE A 164 -8.74 -6.62 -9.75
C ILE A 164 -9.00 -7.88 -10.58
N ARG A 165 -10.21 -8.04 -11.15
CA ARG A 165 -10.58 -9.19 -11.99
C ARG A 165 -9.65 -9.37 -13.20
N ARG A 166 -9.18 -8.25 -13.81
CA ARG A 166 -8.26 -8.26 -14.97
C ARG A 166 -6.80 -8.49 -14.60
N THR A 167 -6.43 -8.28 -13.34
CA THR A 167 -5.01 -8.25 -12.93
C THR A 167 -4.58 -9.48 -12.14
N VAL A 168 -5.49 -10.05 -11.31
CA VAL A 168 -5.18 -11.25 -10.53
C VAL A 168 -5.42 -12.53 -11.34
N PRO A 169 -4.75 -13.64 -11.00
CA PRO A 169 -5.03 -14.93 -11.67
C PRO A 169 -6.50 -15.34 -11.54
N GLN A 170 -7.08 -15.90 -12.61
CA GLN A 170 -8.51 -16.24 -12.70
C GLN A 170 -9.01 -17.03 -11.48
N LYS A 171 -8.26 -18.02 -11.00
CA LYS A 171 -8.59 -18.84 -9.83
C LYS A 171 -8.64 -18.08 -8.49
N THR A 172 -8.18 -16.86 -8.45
CA THR A 172 -8.12 -16.02 -7.22
C THR A 172 -8.97 -14.77 -7.32
N ILE A 173 -9.75 -14.58 -8.40
CA ILE A 173 -10.57 -13.39 -8.60
C ILE A 173 -11.56 -13.20 -7.45
N GLU A 174 -12.32 -14.25 -7.12
CA GLU A 174 -13.35 -14.19 -6.09
C GLU A 174 -12.77 -13.79 -4.73
N ILE A 175 -11.74 -14.51 -4.28
CA ILE A 175 -11.13 -14.25 -2.96
C ILE A 175 -10.45 -12.87 -2.89
N ASN A 176 -9.84 -12.37 -3.97
CA ASN A 176 -9.27 -11.02 -4.00
C ASN A 176 -10.36 -9.94 -4.00
N SER A 177 -11.49 -10.17 -4.68
CA SER A 177 -12.64 -9.26 -4.65
C SER A 177 -13.25 -9.18 -3.26
N LEU A 178 -13.47 -10.33 -2.58
CA LEU A 178 -13.94 -10.38 -1.20
C LEU A 178 -12.98 -9.67 -0.24
N ALA A 179 -11.68 -9.90 -0.39
CA ALA A 179 -10.65 -9.27 0.42
C ALA A 179 -10.63 -7.74 0.23
N PHE A 180 -10.77 -7.26 -0.99
CA PHE A 180 -10.87 -5.84 -1.29
C PHE A 180 -12.10 -5.21 -0.61
N THR A 181 -13.29 -5.81 -0.79
CA THR A 181 -14.52 -5.30 -0.17
C THR A 181 -14.44 -5.34 1.36
N ALA A 182 -13.86 -6.40 1.95
CA ALA A 182 -13.64 -6.47 3.40
C ALA A 182 -12.72 -5.35 3.90
N GLY A 183 -11.62 -5.07 3.19
CA GLY A 183 -10.73 -3.97 3.52
C GLY A 183 -11.35 -2.59 3.34
N ARG A 184 -12.24 -2.42 2.35
CA ARG A 184 -12.97 -1.17 2.14
C ARG A 184 -13.99 -0.89 3.25
N ASN A 185 -14.54 -1.93 3.88
CA ASN A 185 -15.53 -1.82 4.96
C ASN A 185 -14.90 -1.78 6.37
N ALA A 186 -13.59 -1.93 6.48
CA ALA A 186 -12.86 -1.95 7.75
C ALA A 186 -12.65 -0.56 8.44
#